data_0d6366f4783d55cf92499a116816af54
#
_entry.id   0d6366f4783d55cf92499a116816af54
#
_cell.length_a   1.000
_cell.length_b   1.000
_cell.length_c   1.000
_cell.angle_alpha   90.00
_cell.angle_beta   90.00
_cell.angle_gamma   90.00
#
_symmetry.space_group_name_H-M   'P 1'
#
loop_
_entity.id
_entity.type
_entity.pdbx_description
1 polymer ?
#
loop_
_entity_poly.entity_id
_entity_poly.type
_entity_poly.pdbx_seq_one_letter_code
_entity_poly.pdbx_strand_id
1 'polypeptide(L)'
;DGEGEPAFGRPSRFERWFIDGESASGKSTFVMLLGKKLCDYGRVDYVSLEEGANLSFKKRIKRLGMKDVAGKFKVVTGLTVADLVARLERPKSANFVIIDSVQYLDVRSFDRLKKELFDRFPRKSFILGAQVYKGRPKGKMADDIRFDCGVKIHTKGYRAYCQGRYTDDAEAYFTIWEEGAAKYYLTE
;
A
#
# COMPACT_ATOMS: atom_id res chain seq x y z
N ASP A 1 -8.71 -7.98 14.08
CA ASP A 1 -9.40 -9.26 13.97
C ASP A 1 -9.83 -9.48 12.52
N GLY A 2 -9.36 -10.52 11.86
CA GLY A 2 -9.74 -10.81 10.49
C GLY A 2 -8.78 -11.79 9.80
N GLU A 3 -9.08 -12.14 8.55
CA GLU A 3 -8.33 -13.12 7.75
C GLU A 3 -6.83 -12.80 7.58
N GLY A 4 -6.44 -11.53 7.69
CA GLY A 4 -5.04 -11.11 7.60
C GLY A 4 -4.27 -11.12 8.92
N GLU A 5 -4.92 -11.37 10.06
CA GLU A 5 -4.24 -11.33 11.37
C GLU A 5 -3.12 -12.38 11.50
N PRO A 6 -3.29 -13.63 11.05
CA PRO A 6 -2.21 -14.60 11.09
C PRO A 6 -0.97 -14.17 10.27
N ALA A 7 -1.19 -13.50 9.14
CA ALA A 7 -0.11 -13.08 8.25
C ALA A 7 0.54 -11.75 8.66
N PHE A 8 -0.22 -10.82 9.24
CA PHE A 8 0.26 -9.43 9.45
C PHE A 8 0.35 -9.04 10.92
N GLY A 9 -0.14 -9.88 11.84
CA GLY A 9 -0.24 -9.56 13.26
C GLY A 9 -1.16 -8.37 13.53
N ARG A 10 -0.87 -7.63 14.60
CA ARG A 10 -1.64 -6.44 15.02
C ARG A 10 -0.77 -5.19 15.01
N PRO A 11 -0.55 -4.57 13.84
CA PRO A 11 0.24 -3.35 13.75
C PRO A 11 -0.35 -2.21 14.59
N SER A 12 0.53 -1.39 15.13
CA SER A 12 0.13 -0.19 15.86
C SER A 12 -0.67 0.76 14.98
N ARG A 13 -1.59 1.49 15.60
CA ARG A 13 -2.29 2.58 14.93
C ARG A 13 -1.28 3.63 14.48
N PHE A 14 -1.46 4.20 13.29
CA PHE A 14 -0.56 5.18 12.68
C PHE A 14 0.80 4.62 12.22
N GLU A 15 0.91 3.29 12.09
CA GLU A 15 2.11 2.66 11.53
C GLU A 15 2.28 3.00 10.04
N ARG A 16 3.53 2.98 9.61
CA ARG A 16 3.88 3.05 8.18
C ARG A 16 4.09 1.66 7.63
N TRP A 17 3.48 1.41 6.48
CA TRP A 17 3.50 0.13 5.80
C TRP A 17 4.23 0.27 4.47
N PHE A 18 5.15 -0.62 4.22
CA PHE A 18 5.83 -0.74 2.94
C PHE A 18 5.37 -2.02 2.26
N ILE A 19 4.90 -1.90 1.01
CA ILE A 19 4.38 -3.03 0.24
C ILE A 19 5.11 -3.08 -1.08
N ASP A 20 5.90 -4.13 -1.28
CA ASP A 20 6.64 -4.32 -2.50
C ASP A 20 6.26 -5.62 -3.22
N GLY A 21 6.73 -5.76 -4.45
CA GLY A 21 6.55 -6.95 -5.26
C GLY A 21 6.84 -6.68 -6.74
N GLU A 22 7.14 -7.73 -7.44
CA GLU A 22 7.38 -7.70 -8.89
C GLU A 22 6.10 -7.39 -9.67
N SER A 23 6.26 -7.08 -10.94
CA SER A 23 5.12 -6.94 -11.85
C SER A 23 4.28 -8.23 -11.85
N ALA A 24 2.96 -8.07 -11.87
CA ALA A 24 1.98 -9.16 -11.84
C ALA A 24 1.98 -10.04 -10.56
N SER A 25 2.68 -9.67 -9.49
CA SER A 25 2.68 -10.40 -8.21
C SER A 25 1.36 -10.29 -7.41
N GLY A 26 0.44 -9.41 -7.83
CA GLY A 26 -0.79 -9.11 -7.11
C GLY A 26 -0.73 -7.85 -6.22
N LYS A 27 0.42 -7.13 -6.16
CA LYS A 27 0.65 -5.95 -5.31
C LYS A 27 -0.50 -4.94 -5.34
N SER A 28 -0.84 -4.38 -6.50
CA SER A 28 -1.89 -3.34 -6.60
C SER A 28 -3.28 -3.87 -6.25
N THR A 29 -3.54 -5.17 -6.44
CA THR A 29 -4.78 -5.81 -5.97
C THR A 29 -4.81 -5.87 -4.44
N PHE A 30 -3.71 -6.32 -3.83
CA PHE A 30 -3.56 -6.38 -2.39
C PHE A 30 -3.69 -5.01 -1.73
N VAL A 31 -2.99 -4.00 -2.24
CA VAL A 31 -3.04 -2.63 -1.72
C VAL A 31 -4.47 -2.06 -1.76
N MET A 32 -5.23 -2.40 -2.81
CA MET A 32 -6.64 -1.97 -2.92
C MET A 32 -7.56 -2.74 -1.96
N LEU A 33 -7.35 -4.05 -1.76
CA LEU A 33 -8.08 -4.85 -0.75
C LEU A 33 -7.80 -4.34 0.67
N LEU A 34 -6.54 -4.07 0.97
CA LEU A 34 -6.15 -3.46 2.24
C LEU A 34 -6.84 -2.10 2.43
N GLY A 35 -6.83 -1.25 1.41
CA GLY A 35 -7.52 0.04 1.42
C GLY A 35 -9.03 -0.10 1.64
N LYS A 36 -9.67 -1.11 1.02
CA LYS A 36 -11.08 -1.44 1.28
C LYS A 36 -11.31 -1.78 2.75
N LYS A 37 -10.46 -2.64 3.33
CA LYS A 37 -10.54 -3.02 4.74
C LYS A 37 -10.29 -1.85 5.69
N LEU A 38 -9.34 -0.98 5.38
CA LEU A 38 -9.06 0.23 6.17
C LEU A 38 -10.24 1.22 6.21
N CYS A 39 -11.18 1.13 5.27
CA CYS A 39 -12.40 1.93 5.30
C CYS A 39 -13.33 1.58 6.48
N ASP A 40 -13.15 0.44 7.13
CA ASP A 40 -13.85 0.10 8.37
C ASP A 40 -13.40 1.03 9.53
N TYR A 41 -12.16 1.52 9.46
CA TYR A 41 -11.50 2.29 10.51
C TYR A 41 -11.40 3.81 10.21
N GLY A 42 -11.64 4.22 8.96
CA GLY A 42 -11.55 5.63 8.61
C GLY A 42 -11.63 5.90 7.10
N ARG A 43 -11.26 7.11 6.71
CA ARG A 43 -11.20 7.50 5.30
C ARG A 43 -9.86 7.13 4.71
N VAL A 44 -9.87 6.71 3.46
CA VAL A 44 -8.71 6.30 2.68
C VAL A 44 -8.57 7.19 1.45
N ASP A 45 -7.41 7.80 1.27
CA ASP A 45 -6.99 8.39 0.00
C ASP A 45 -6.01 7.44 -0.68
N TYR A 46 -6.37 6.96 -1.86
CA TYR A 46 -5.51 6.14 -2.73
C TYR A 46 -4.90 7.03 -3.80
N VAL A 47 -3.64 7.37 -3.62
CA VAL A 47 -2.87 8.21 -4.55
C VAL A 47 -2.24 7.29 -5.60
N SER A 48 -2.85 7.27 -6.79
CA SER A 48 -2.38 6.48 -7.94
C SER A 48 -1.43 7.34 -8.78
N LEU A 49 -0.14 7.08 -8.67
CA LEU A 49 0.90 7.78 -9.40
C LEU A 49 1.37 7.01 -10.64
N GLU A 50 1.23 5.68 -10.65
CA GLU A 50 1.70 4.81 -11.72
C GLU A 50 0.64 4.58 -12.80
N GLU A 51 -0.51 4.02 -12.42
CA GLU A 51 -1.53 3.59 -13.37
C GLU A 51 -2.51 4.70 -13.74
N GLY A 52 -2.66 5.72 -12.88
CA GLY A 52 -3.73 6.70 -13.05
C GLY A 52 -5.12 6.04 -13.01
N ALA A 53 -6.08 6.58 -13.77
CA ALA A 53 -7.44 6.05 -13.86
C ALA A 53 -7.66 5.26 -15.18
N ASN A 54 -6.69 4.42 -15.57
CA ASN A 54 -6.76 3.64 -16.80
C ASN A 54 -7.80 2.49 -16.74
N LEU A 55 -7.98 1.78 -17.85
CA LEU A 55 -8.98 0.72 -17.97
C LEU A 55 -8.72 -0.46 -17.01
N SER A 56 -7.45 -0.84 -16.79
CA SER A 56 -7.09 -1.94 -15.89
C SER A 56 -7.44 -1.60 -14.44
N PHE A 57 -7.16 -0.36 -14.03
CA PHE A 57 -7.53 0.17 -12.74
C PHE A 57 -9.07 0.18 -12.51
N LYS A 58 -9.83 0.65 -13.51
CA LYS A 58 -11.30 0.64 -13.45
C LYS A 58 -11.88 -0.77 -13.35
N LYS A 59 -11.33 -1.74 -14.11
CA LYS A 59 -11.71 -3.15 -14.01
C LYS A 59 -11.43 -3.72 -12.61
N ARG A 60 -10.27 -3.38 -12.01
CA ARG A 60 -9.90 -3.80 -10.64
C ARG A 60 -10.86 -3.23 -9.61
N ILE A 61 -11.19 -1.94 -9.66
CA ILE A 61 -12.20 -1.30 -8.80
C ILE A 61 -13.53 -2.06 -8.85
N LYS A 62 -14.01 -2.41 -10.04
CA LYS A 62 -15.27 -3.14 -10.23
C LYS A 62 -15.18 -4.55 -9.65
N ARG A 63 -14.11 -5.29 -9.97
CA ARG A 63 -13.89 -6.68 -9.50
C ARG A 63 -13.82 -6.77 -7.98
N LEU A 64 -13.19 -5.81 -7.33
CA LEU A 64 -13.02 -5.80 -5.87
C LEU A 64 -14.22 -5.21 -5.11
N GLY A 65 -15.30 -4.84 -5.81
CA GLY A 65 -16.50 -4.30 -5.18
C GLY A 65 -16.24 -3.01 -4.40
N MET A 66 -15.40 -2.10 -4.93
CA MET A 66 -15.03 -0.86 -4.25
C MET A 66 -16.21 0.12 -4.10
N LYS A 67 -17.35 -0.15 -4.73
CA LYS A 67 -18.60 0.60 -4.52
C LYS A 67 -19.07 0.58 -3.07
N ASP A 68 -18.83 -0.50 -2.36
CA ASP A 68 -19.26 -0.68 -0.97
C ASP A 68 -18.63 0.35 -0.03
N VAL A 69 -17.49 0.92 -0.43
CA VAL A 69 -16.72 1.89 0.35
C VAL A 69 -16.58 3.25 -0.33
N ALA A 70 -17.41 3.54 -1.35
CA ALA A 70 -17.31 4.75 -2.19
C ALA A 70 -17.32 6.08 -1.41
N GLY A 71 -17.99 6.12 -0.24
CA GLY A 71 -18.00 7.32 0.62
C GLY A 71 -16.72 7.53 1.43
N LYS A 72 -15.92 6.49 1.60
CA LYS A 72 -14.71 6.51 2.45
C LYS A 72 -13.41 6.31 1.66
N PHE A 73 -13.44 5.60 0.54
CA PHE A 73 -12.30 5.36 -0.33
C PHE A 73 -12.30 6.35 -1.51
N LYS A 74 -11.25 7.15 -1.61
CA LYS A 74 -11.09 8.13 -2.69
C LYS A 74 -9.84 7.84 -3.49
N VAL A 75 -9.97 7.74 -4.81
CA VAL A 75 -8.85 7.66 -5.74
C VAL A 75 -8.45 9.07 -6.14
N VAL A 76 -7.17 9.35 -6.04
CA VAL A 76 -6.58 10.66 -6.39
C VAL A 76 -5.41 10.41 -7.35
N THR A 77 -5.31 11.17 -8.40
CA THR A 77 -4.26 11.04 -9.44
C THR A 77 -3.55 12.35 -9.66
N GLY A 78 -2.32 12.30 -10.17
CA GLY A 78 -1.57 13.47 -10.59
C GLY A 78 -1.20 14.46 -9.48
N LEU A 79 -1.08 14.01 -8.23
CA LEU A 79 -0.71 14.86 -7.11
C LEU A 79 0.83 14.90 -6.93
N THR A 80 1.33 16.11 -6.67
CA THR A 80 2.63 16.35 -6.05
C THR A 80 2.57 16.07 -4.53
N VAL A 81 3.71 15.96 -3.88
CA VAL A 81 3.75 15.88 -2.40
C VAL A 81 3.15 17.14 -1.78
N ALA A 82 3.37 18.31 -2.36
CA ALA A 82 2.77 19.57 -1.89
C ALA A 82 1.24 19.56 -1.98
N ASP A 83 0.68 19.05 -3.08
CA ASP A 83 -0.77 18.91 -3.23
C ASP A 83 -1.35 17.92 -2.22
N LEU A 84 -0.64 16.83 -1.98
CA LEU A 84 -1.04 15.84 -0.97
C LEU A 84 -1.03 16.46 0.43
N VAL A 85 0.01 17.22 0.79
CA VAL A 85 0.08 17.94 2.06
C VAL A 85 -1.12 18.89 2.20
N ALA A 86 -1.37 19.76 1.22
CA ALA A 86 -2.50 20.69 1.23
C ALA A 86 -3.85 19.95 1.36
N ARG A 87 -3.97 18.78 0.74
CA ARG A 87 -5.16 17.93 0.86
C ARG A 87 -5.33 17.35 2.28
N LEU A 88 -4.25 16.89 2.89
CA LEU A 88 -4.26 16.29 4.23
C LEU A 88 -4.47 17.30 5.36
N GLU A 89 -4.18 18.57 5.14
CA GLU A 89 -4.47 19.67 6.05
C GLU A 89 -5.96 20.02 6.16
N ARG A 90 -6.75 19.63 5.16
CA ARG A 90 -8.19 19.94 5.16
C ARG A 90 -8.92 19.22 6.31
N PRO A 91 -9.95 19.85 6.89
CA PRO A 91 -10.82 19.18 7.86
C PRO A 91 -11.38 17.88 7.29
N LYS A 92 -11.44 16.85 8.12
CA LYS A 92 -11.97 15.52 7.75
C LYS A 92 -11.19 14.86 6.59
N SER A 93 -9.91 15.20 6.40
CA SER A 93 -9.01 14.50 5.45
C SER A 93 -8.82 13.02 5.80
N ALA A 94 -8.23 12.26 4.89
CA ALA A 94 -8.05 10.82 5.05
C ALA A 94 -7.24 10.46 6.31
N ASN A 95 -7.59 9.35 6.95
CA ASN A 95 -6.87 8.76 8.07
C ASN A 95 -5.72 7.85 7.55
N PHE A 96 -5.96 7.22 6.40
CA PHE A 96 -5.05 6.32 5.73
C PHE A 96 -4.71 6.88 4.36
N VAL A 97 -3.43 6.94 4.05
CA VAL A 97 -2.91 7.44 2.77
C VAL A 97 -2.14 6.33 2.10
N ILE A 98 -2.64 5.87 0.96
CA ILE A 98 -1.98 4.88 0.13
C ILE A 98 -1.29 5.62 -1.01
N ILE A 99 -0.01 5.34 -1.24
CA ILE A 99 0.78 5.90 -2.36
C ILE A 99 1.26 4.73 -3.23
N ASP A 100 0.72 4.60 -4.42
CA ASP A 100 1.06 3.56 -5.39
C ASP A 100 1.48 4.22 -6.73
N SER A 101 2.79 4.32 -7.02
CA SER A 101 3.95 3.77 -6.35
C SER A 101 4.94 4.89 -5.98
N VAL A 102 5.71 4.71 -4.91
CA VAL A 102 6.62 5.76 -4.37
C VAL A 102 7.69 6.22 -5.36
N GLN A 103 8.04 5.40 -6.36
CA GLN A 103 9.00 5.75 -7.42
C GLN A 103 8.59 6.95 -8.27
N TYR A 104 7.30 7.27 -8.30
CA TYR A 104 6.72 8.35 -9.10
C TYR A 104 6.45 9.63 -8.29
N LEU A 105 6.86 9.66 -7.00
CA LEU A 105 6.81 10.88 -6.21
C LEU A 105 7.75 11.94 -6.80
N ASP A 106 7.35 13.19 -6.71
CA ASP A 106 8.12 14.35 -7.18
C ASP A 106 9.25 14.77 -6.21
N VAL A 107 9.42 14.07 -5.08
CA VAL A 107 10.55 14.22 -4.16
C VAL A 107 11.58 13.12 -4.40
N ARG A 108 12.89 13.46 -4.22
CA ARG A 108 13.99 12.54 -4.50
C ARG A 108 14.78 12.14 -3.24
N SER A 109 14.46 12.72 -2.10
CA SER A 109 15.11 12.47 -0.81
C SER A 109 14.09 11.94 0.17
N PHE A 110 14.44 10.85 0.85
CA PHE A 110 13.63 10.29 1.93
C PHE A 110 13.47 11.29 3.08
N ASP A 111 14.54 11.99 3.47
CA ASP A 111 14.47 12.98 4.56
C ASP A 111 13.47 14.09 4.27
N ARG A 112 13.43 14.54 3.01
CA ARG A 112 12.46 15.54 2.58
C ARG A 112 11.04 14.98 2.65
N LEU A 113 10.81 13.78 2.11
CA LEU A 113 9.52 13.10 2.17
C LEU A 113 9.05 12.92 3.63
N LYS A 114 9.97 12.47 4.49
CA LYS A 114 9.69 12.27 5.92
C LYS A 114 9.27 13.57 6.59
N LYS A 115 10.04 14.63 6.42
CA LYS A 115 9.76 15.95 7.02
C LYS A 115 8.46 16.55 6.49
N GLU A 116 8.22 16.51 5.19
CA GLU A 116 7.07 17.15 4.56
C GLU A 116 5.76 16.37 4.77
N LEU A 117 5.83 15.05 4.91
CA LEU A 117 4.66 14.20 4.96
C LEU A 117 4.51 13.44 6.29
N PHE A 118 5.47 12.60 6.67
CA PHE A 118 5.29 11.68 7.80
C PHE A 118 5.33 12.41 9.15
N ASP A 119 6.31 13.27 9.34
CA ASP A 119 6.47 14.02 10.61
C ASP A 119 5.40 15.11 10.75
N ARG A 120 4.89 15.61 9.62
CA ARG A 120 3.81 16.61 9.63
C ARG A 120 2.45 15.98 9.97
N PHE A 121 2.24 14.71 9.67
CA PHE A 121 0.98 14.01 9.92
C PHE A 121 1.17 12.74 10.77
N PRO A 122 1.68 12.84 12.01
CA PRO A 122 2.04 11.68 12.84
C PRO A 122 0.82 10.85 13.29
N ARG A 123 -0.40 11.37 13.10
CA ARG A 123 -1.66 10.69 13.41
C ARG A 123 -2.36 10.13 12.19
N LYS A 124 -1.64 9.94 11.08
CA LYS A 124 -2.12 9.26 9.88
C LYS A 124 -1.25 8.04 9.60
N SER A 125 -1.86 7.01 9.02
CA SER A 125 -1.13 5.84 8.54
C SER A 125 -0.79 6.01 7.07
N PHE A 126 0.46 5.68 6.70
CA PHE A 126 0.92 5.72 5.32
C PHE A 126 1.20 4.31 4.83
N ILE A 127 0.60 3.95 3.70
CA ILE A 127 0.77 2.67 3.02
C ILE A 127 1.50 2.96 1.69
N LEU A 128 2.72 2.48 1.58
CA LEU A 128 3.67 2.90 0.56
C LEU A 128 3.97 1.72 -0.38
N GLY A 129 3.37 1.74 -1.56
CA GLY A 129 3.60 0.76 -2.61
C GLY A 129 4.91 1.05 -3.36
N ALA A 130 5.71 0.01 -3.63
CA ALA A 130 6.94 0.12 -4.39
C ALA A 130 7.08 -1.00 -5.42
N GLN A 131 7.71 -0.69 -6.55
CA GLN A 131 8.12 -1.69 -7.53
C GLN A 131 9.43 -2.36 -7.08
N VAL A 132 9.57 -3.64 -7.40
CA VAL A 132 10.79 -4.42 -7.22
C VAL A 132 11.52 -4.54 -8.54
N TYR A 133 12.84 -4.44 -8.51
CA TYR A 133 13.72 -4.75 -9.61
C TYR A 133 14.91 -5.57 -9.10
N LYS A 134 15.16 -6.73 -9.70
CA LYS A 134 16.21 -7.67 -9.28
C LYS A 134 16.15 -8.02 -7.79
N GLY A 135 14.96 -8.29 -7.25
CA GLY A 135 14.73 -8.71 -5.86
C GLY A 135 14.83 -7.58 -4.82
N ARG A 136 14.97 -6.32 -5.22
CA ARG A 136 15.06 -5.17 -4.30
C ARG A 136 14.09 -4.06 -4.70
N PRO A 137 13.63 -3.21 -3.77
CA PRO A 137 12.87 -2.03 -4.11
C PRO A 137 13.62 -1.16 -5.13
N LYS A 138 12.91 -0.65 -6.12
CA LYS A 138 13.52 0.13 -7.20
C LYS A 138 13.84 1.54 -6.71
N GLY A 139 15.15 1.81 -6.53
CA GLY A 139 15.69 3.13 -6.17
C GLY A 139 15.95 3.31 -4.67
N LYS A 140 17.02 4.07 -4.37
CA LYS A 140 17.49 4.32 -3.01
C LYS A 140 16.40 4.84 -2.08
N MET A 141 15.56 5.77 -2.54
CA MET A 141 14.47 6.32 -1.72
C MET A 141 13.48 5.24 -1.28
N ALA A 142 13.18 4.27 -2.14
CA ALA A 142 12.29 3.16 -1.78
C ALA A 142 12.93 2.24 -0.73
N ASP A 143 14.24 2.00 -0.80
CA ASP A 143 14.98 1.26 0.22
C ASP A 143 14.95 2.00 1.58
N ASP A 144 15.20 3.30 1.58
CA ASP A 144 15.17 4.13 2.78
C ASP A 144 13.77 4.15 3.43
N ILE A 145 12.72 4.27 2.61
CA ILE A 145 11.32 4.16 3.06
C ILE A 145 11.06 2.78 3.67
N ARG A 146 11.49 1.71 3.00
CA ARG A 146 11.32 0.34 3.49
C ARG A 146 11.98 0.16 4.87
N PHE A 147 13.16 0.72 5.05
CA PHE A 147 13.87 0.65 6.32
C PHE A 147 13.10 1.33 7.46
N ASP A 148 12.51 2.51 7.22
CA ASP A 148 11.76 3.32 8.20
C ASP A 148 10.38 2.70 8.56
N CYS A 149 9.79 1.88 7.68
CA CYS A 149 8.48 1.29 7.91
C CYS A 149 8.50 0.15 8.92
N GLY A 150 7.52 0.12 9.84
CA GLY A 150 7.36 -0.95 10.83
C GLY A 150 6.72 -2.20 10.27
N VAL A 151 5.84 -2.07 9.27
CA VAL A 151 5.23 -3.19 8.55
C VAL A 151 5.83 -3.26 7.15
N LYS A 152 6.34 -4.43 6.80
CA LYS A 152 6.93 -4.71 5.48
C LYS A 152 6.24 -5.91 4.88
N ILE A 153 5.67 -5.73 3.70
CA ILE A 153 4.92 -6.79 3.01
C ILE A 153 5.51 -6.98 1.63
N HIS A 154 5.88 -8.23 1.33
CA HIS A 154 6.32 -8.65 0.01
C HIS A 154 5.23 -9.45 -0.69
N THR A 155 4.87 -9.07 -1.92
CA THR A 155 3.89 -9.82 -2.73
C THR A 155 4.61 -10.67 -3.77
N LYS A 156 4.33 -11.98 -3.76
CA LYS A 156 4.86 -12.94 -4.73
C LYS A 156 3.77 -13.98 -5.03
N GLY A 157 3.57 -14.32 -6.31
CA GLY A 157 2.65 -15.38 -6.72
C GLY A 157 1.24 -15.23 -6.13
N TYR A 158 0.72 -14.00 -6.09
CA TYR A 158 -0.60 -13.67 -5.51
C TYR A 158 -0.75 -14.00 -4.01
N ARG A 159 0.37 -14.05 -3.29
CA ARG A 159 0.42 -14.10 -1.83
C ARG A 159 1.14 -12.87 -1.29
N ALA A 160 0.73 -12.40 -0.11
CA ALA A 160 1.34 -11.28 0.61
C ALA A 160 1.97 -11.80 1.90
N TYR A 161 3.29 -11.69 2.00
CA TYR A 161 4.10 -12.15 3.13
C TYR A 161 4.52 -10.96 3.97
N CYS A 162 4.34 -11.03 5.28
CA CYS A 162 4.81 -10.00 6.20
C CYS A 162 6.24 -10.30 6.68
N GLN A 163 7.10 -9.31 6.55
CA GLN A 163 8.49 -9.34 7.04
C GLN A 163 8.71 -8.29 8.16
N GLY A 164 7.63 -7.84 8.77
CA GLY A 164 7.65 -6.80 9.78
C GLY A 164 7.75 -7.35 11.20
N ARG A 165 7.83 -6.43 12.17
CA ARG A 165 7.97 -6.73 13.60
C ARG A 165 6.68 -7.19 14.29
N TYR A 166 5.58 -7.35 13.56
CA TYR A 166 4.26 -7.64 14.09
C TYR A 166 3.79 -9.08 13.83
N THR A 167 4.58 -9.88 13.14
CA THR A 167 4.30 -11.31 12.93
C THR A 167 5.46 -12.15 13.46
N ASP A 168 5.14 -13.21 14.16
CA ASP A 168 6.11 -14.21 14.66
C ASP A 168 6.32 -15.35 13.65
N ASP A 169 5.46 -15.45 12.63
CA ASP A 169 5.54 -16.45 11.58
C ASP A 169 5.92 -15.78 10.24
N ALA A 170 7.18 -15.95 9.86
CA ALA A 170 7.71 -15.40 8.62
C ALA A 170 7.17 -16.12 7.35
N GLU A 171 6.57 -17.31 7.52
CA GLU A 171 5.98 -18.08 6.42
C GLU A 171 4.48 -17.85 6.25
N ALA A 172 3.85 -17.22 7.25
CA ALA A 172 2.44 -16.86 7.14
C ALA A 172 2.20 -15.88 5.99
N TYR A 173 1.15 -16.11 5.25
CA TYR A 173 0.77 -15.27 4.12
C TYR A 173 -0.74 -15.06 4.05
N PHE A 174 -1.11 -13.97 3.41
CA PHE A 174 -2.48 -13.71 2.99
C PHE A 174 -2.61 -14.00 1.48
N THR A 175 -3.59 -14.81 1.09
CA THR A 175 -3.85 -15.10 -0.33
C THR A 175 -4.63 -13.96 -0.96
N ILE A 176 -4.04 -13.32 -1.97
CA ILE A 176 -4.62 -12.18 -2.69
C ILE A 176 -5.66 -12.66 -3.73
N TRP A 177 -5.36 -13.78 -4.37
CA TRP A 177 -6.20 -14.42 -5.39
C TRP A 177 -5.91 -15.91 -5.43
N GLU A 178 -6.89 -16.74 -5.02
CA GLU A 178 -6.73 -18.18 -4.84
C GLU A 178 -6.33 -18.91 -6.12
N GLU A 179 -7.10 -18.69 -7.21
CA GLU A 179 -6.83 -19.38 -8.46
C GLU A 179 -5.48 -18.99 -9.07
N GLY A 180 -5.10 -17.72 -8.91
CA GLY A 180 -3.80 -17.22 -9.36
C GLY A 180 -2.65 -17.79 -8.55
N ALA A 181 -2.80 -17.88 -7.24
CA ALA A 181 -1.80 -18.47 -6.34
C ALA A 181 -1.65 -19.97 -6.62
N ALA A 182 -2.77 -20.71 -6.71
CA ALA A 182 -2.74 -22.13 -7.04
C ALA A 182 -1.98 -22.38 -8.35
N LYS A 183 -2.29 -21.61 -9.40
CA LYS A 183 -1.64 -21.74 -10.70
C LYS A 183 -0.13 -21.42 -10.65
N TYR A 184 0.24 -20.41 -9.89
CA TYR A 184 1.66 -20.00 -9.75
C TYR A 184 2.48 -21.07 -9.05
N TYR A 185 2.00 -21.61 -7.92
CA TYR A 185 2.73 -22.58 -7.10
C TYR A 185 2.60 -24.04 -7.56
N LEU A 186 1.69 -24.36 -8.50
CA LEU A 186 1.65 -25.68 -9.17
C LEU A 186 2.67 -25.78 -10.32
N THR A 187 3.22 -24.67 -10.80
CA THR A 187 4.16 -24.62 -11.92
C THR A 187 5.62 -24.35 -11.49
N GLU A 188 5.88 -24.13 -10.23
CA GLU A 188 7.22 -24.16 -9.61
C GLU A 188 7.56 -25.57 -9.11
#